data_3ef11cfc0b3f1c1235ca655d5e70e291
#
_entry.id   3ef11cfc0b3f1c1235ca655d5e70e291
#
_cell.length_a   1.000
_cell.length_b   1.000
_cell.length_c   1.000
_cell.angle_alpha   90.00
_cell.angle_beta   90.00
_cell.angle_gamma   90.00
#
_symmetry.space_group_name_H-M   'P 1'
#
loop_
_entity.id
_entity.type
_entity.pdbx_description
1 polymer ?
#
loop_
_entity_poly.entity_id
_entity_poly.type
_entity_poly.pdbx_seq_one_letter_code
_entity_poly.pdbx_strand_id
1 'polypeptide(L)'
;MSRLTVYRDDDPGRVVLRTDSAPEIADTLRGIGVRFERWDSPVVPPSDASPEAVLDAYRPYLDELMGETGAGSADVVRITTQTPNLAELRAKFLSEHIHSEDEVRFFVHGWGNFVLHVGGSVYDVHCVAGDLISVPAGIPHWFDAGMEPDVVALRVFTDKTGWIAQYTGDDIARRFPAA
;
A
#
# COMPACT_ATOMS: atom_id res chain seq x y z
N MET A 1 0.00 -11.00 9.67
CA MET A 1 -1.06 -11.60 8.83
C MET A 1 -1.88 -10.47 8.24
N SER A 2 -2.15 -10.52 6.94
CA SER A 2 -2.95 -9.51 6.23
C SER A 2 -4.35 -9.43 6.78
N ARG A 3 -4.95 -8.24 6.77
CA ARG A 3 -6.31 -8.01 7.29
C ARG A 3 -6.99 -6.90 6.50
N LEU A 4 -8.27 -7.06 6.27
CA LEU A 4 -9.14 -5.99 5.79
C LEU A 4 -10.17 -5.65 6.87
N THR A 5 -10.31 -4.36 7.17
CA THR A 5 -11.44 -3.85 7.95
C THR A 5 -12.14 -2.78 7.13
N VAL A 6 -13.43 -2.94 6.94
CA VAL A 6 -14.28 -1.96 6.22
C VAL A 6 -15.16 -1.24 7.22
N TYR A 7 -15.13 0.07 7.16
CA TYR A 7 -15.94 0.97 7.99
C TYR A 7 -16.91 1.77 7.12
N ARG A 8 -17.92 2.31 7.74
CA ARG A 8 -18.65 3.42 7.14
C ARG A 8 -17.82 4.70 7.26
N ASP A 9 -17.82 5.52 6.21
CA ASP A 9 -17.03 6.77 6.20
C ASP A 9 -17.59 7.83 7.17
N ASP A 10 -18.89 7.75 7.51
CA ASP A 10 -19.56 8.64 8.46
C ASP A 10 -19.43 8.18 9.93
N ASP A 11 -18.98 6.93 10.16
CA ASP A 11 -18.90 6.34 11.52
C ASP A 11 -17.69 5.39 11.66
N PRO A 12 -16.53 5.87 12.15
CA PRO A 12 -15.32 5.06 12.33
C PRO A 12 -15.48 3.95 13.38
N GLY A 13 -16.50 4.00 14.22
CA GLY A 13 -16.83 2.93 15.18
C GLY A 13 -17.62 1.78 14.53
N ARG A 14 -18.18 1.98 13.35
CA ARG A 14 -19.05 1.01 12.69
C ARG A 14 -18.29 0.15 11.68
N VAL A 15 -17.80 -0.98 12.15
CA VAL A 15 -17.21 -2.02 11.29
C VAL A 15 -18.32 -2.72 10.50
N VAL A 16 -18.19 -2.72 9.17
CA VAL A 16 -19.09 -3.40 8.22
C VAL A 16 -18.59 -4.80 7.90
N LEU A 17 -17.26 -4.93 7.74
CA LEU A 17 -16.58 -6.20 7.46
C LEU A 17 -15.22 -6.22 8.16
N ARG A 18 -14.83 -7.39 8.65
CA ARG A 18 -13.47 -7.65 9.10
C ARG A 18 -13.07 -9.06 8.74
N THR A 19 -11.97 -9.21 8.02
CA THR A 19 -11.48 -10.52 7.57
C THR A 19 -9.95 -10.57 7.52
N ASP A 20 -9.40 -11.75 7.82
CA ASP A 20 -7.99 -12.11 7.63
C ASP A 20 -7.83 -13.14 6.49
N SER A 21 -8.90 -13.47 5.79
CA SER A 21 -8.91 -14.38 4.65
C SER A 21 -8.40 -13.67 3.39
N ALA A 22 -7.24 -14.06 2.88
CA ALA A 22 -6.66 -13.45 1.68
C ALA A 22 -7.60 -13.52 0.45
N PRO A 23 -8.32 -14.62 0.18
CA PRO A 23 -9.32 -14.65 -0.89
C PRO A 23 -10.45 -13.64 -0.68
N GLU A 24 -10.97 -13.51 0.53
CA GLU A 24 -12.05 -12.56 0.85
C GLU A 24 -11.57 -11.11 0.76
N ILE A 25 -10.34 -10.83 1.20
CA ILE A 25 -9.68 -9.52 1.01
C ILE A 25 -9.62 -9.19 -0.48
N ALA A 26 -9.08 -10.11 -1.29
CA ALA A 26 -8.94 -9.92 -2.73
C ALA A 26 -10.29 -9.69 -3.43
N ASP A 27 -11.31 -10.48 -3.10
CA ASP A 27 -12.64 -10.37 -3.69
C ASP A 27 -13.34 -9.06 -3.31
N THR A 28 -13.24 -8.66 -2.04
CA THR A 28 -13.81 -7.40 -1.55
C THR A 28 -13.16 -6.20 -2.23
N LEU A 29 -11.82 -6.17 -2.29
CA LEU A 29 -11.07 -5.08 -2.91
C LEU A 29 -11.27 -5.01 -4.42
N ARG A 30 -11.43 -6.17 -5.10
CA ARG A 30 -11.78 -6.22 -6.52
C ARG A 30 -13.11 -5.51 -6.80
N GLY A 31 -14.06 -5.57 -5.87
CA GLY A 31 -15.34 -4.87 -5.97
C GLY A 31 -15.23 -3.35 -6.09
N ILE A 32 -14.11 -2.77 -5.66
CA ILE A 32 -13.77 -1.33 -5.78
C ILE A 32 -12.63 -1.06 -6.76
N GLY A 33 -12.25 -2.05 -7.59
CA GLY A 33 -11.20 -1.92 -8.60
C GLY A 33 -9.76 -2.06 -8.10
N VAL A 34 -9.57 -2.39 -6.82
CA VAL A 34 -8.25 -2.57 -6.20
C VAL A 34 -7.81 -4.02 -6.31
N ARG A 35 -6.60 -4.24 -6.82
CA ARG A 35 -5.99 -5.58 -6.88
C ARG A 35 -5.25 -5.86 -5.58
N PHE A 36 -5.48 -7.04 -5.01
CA PHE A 36 -4.74 -7.55 -3.85
C PHE A 36 -4.35 -9.00 -4.11
N GLU A 37 -3.10 -9.33 -3.88
CA GLU A 37 -2.55 -10.67 -4.06
C GLU A 37 -1.52 -10.99 -2.99
N ARG A 38 -1.30 -12.28 -2.75
CA ARG A 38 -0.16 -12.77 -1.99
C ARG A 38 0.79 -13.49 -2.93
N TRP A 39 2.06 -13.11 -2.88
CA TRP A 39 3.11 -13.76 -3.63
C TRP A 39 3.95 -14.63 -2.71
N ASP A 40 3.98 -15.92 -3.02
CA ASP A 40 4.86 -16.86 -2.35
C ASP A 40 6.24 -16.80 -3.02
N SER A 41 7.14 -15.99 -2.47
CA SER A 41 8.52 -15.94 -2.95
C SER A 41 9.36 -17.01 -2.26
N PRO A 42 10.09 -17.86 -3.02
CA PRO A 42 11.00 -18.84 -2.44
C PRO A 42 12.24 -18.19 -1.81
N VAL A 43 12.54 -16.94 -2.15
CA VAL A 43 13.69 -16.21 -1.64
C VAL A 43 13.22 -14.86 -1.12
N VAL A 44 13.26 -14.70 0.20
CA VAL A 44 13.01 -13.41 0.87
C VAL A 44 14.38 -12.81 1.20
N PRO A 45 14.78 -11.69 0.56
CA PRO A 45 16.05 -11.05 0.88
C PRO A 45 16.04 -10.55 2.34
N PRO A 46 17.21 -10.46 2.98
CA PRO A 46 17.34 -9.84 4.30
C PRO A 46 16.76 -8.41 4.31
N SER A 47 16.26 -7.97 5.45
CA SER A 47 15.66 -6.64 5.60
C SER A 47 16.66 -5.49 5.33
N ASP A 48 17.96 -5.74 5.44
CA ASP A 48 19.07 -4.81 5.16
C ASP A 48 19.68 -4.99 3.76
N ALA A 49 19.12 -5.87 2.92
CA ALA A 49 19.60 -6.08 1.56
C ALA A 49 19.61 -4.78 0.75
N SER A 50 20.57 -4.66 -0.19
CA SER A 50 20.60 -3.50 -1.07
C SER A 50 19.36 -3.43 -1.98
N PRO A 51 18.99 -2.24 -2.47
CA PRO A 51 17.87 -2.12 -3.40
C PRO A 51 18.01 -3.03 -4.63
N GLU A 52 19.22 -3.16 -5.18
CA GLU A 52 19.51 -4.02 -6.33
C GLU A 52 19.28 -5.49 -5.98
N ALA A 53 19.73 -5.95 -4.81
CA ALA A 53 19.54 -7.33 -4.36
C ALA A 53 18.05 -7.64 -4.15
N VAL A 54 17.27 -6.68 -3.65
CA VAL A 54 15.82 -6.83 -3.52
C VAL A 54 15.16 -6.92 -4.89
N LEU A 55 15.49 -6.04 -5.82
CA LEU A 55 14.94 -6.05 -7.19
C LEU A 55 15.28 -7.37 -7.90
N ASP A 56 16.52 -7.85 -7.77
CA ASP A 56 16.96 -9.11 -8.39
C ASP A 56 16.23 -10.33 -7.81
N ALA A 57 16.00 -10.36 -6.51
CA ALA A 57 15.27 -11.45 -5.86
C ALA A 57 13.81 -11.58 -6.36
N TYR A 58 13.19 -10.46 -6.72
CA TYR A 58 11.80 -10.42 -7.18
C TYR A 58 11.66 -10.20 -8.69
N ARG A 59 12.76 -10.24 -9.44
CA ARG A 59 12.77 -9.96 -10.90
C ARG A 59 11.72 -10.73 -11.69
N PRO A 60 11.54 -12.07 -11.54
CA PRO A 60 10.54 -12.79 -12.31
C PRO A 60 9.11 -12.25 -12.10
N TYR A 61 8.76 -11.91 -10.86
CA TYR A 61 7.45 -11.34 -10.51
C TYR A 61 7.29 -9.91 -11.04
N LEU A 62 8.37 -9.11 -10.97
CA LEU A 62 8.38 -7.74 -11.49
C LEU A 62 8.24 -7.73 -13.01
N ASP A 63 8.95 -8.61 -13.73
CA ASP A 63 8.87 -8.70 -15.20
C ASP A 63 7.45 -9.07 -15.66
N GLU A 64 6.79 -10.01 -14.96
CA GLU A 64 5.40 -10.37 -15.22
C GLU A 64 4.46 -9.20 -14.94
N LEU A 65 4.55 -8.58 -13.77
CA LEU A 65 3.71 -7.45 -13.37
C LEU A 65 3.89 -6.23 -14.28
N MET A 66 5.13 -5.91 -14.66
CA MET A 66 5.43 -4.83 -15.59
C MET A 66 4.91 -5.13 -16.99
N GLY A 67 4.95 -6.39 -17.43
CA GLY A 67 4.35 -6.84 -18.69
C GLY A 67 2.83 -6.68 -18.71
N GLU A 68 2.16 -6.99 -17.59
CA GLU A 68 0.70 -6.86 -17.46
C GLU A 68 0.25 -5.39 -17.39
N THR A 69 0.98 -4.56 -16.65
CA THR A 69 0.60 -3.17 -16.37
C THR A 69 1.13 -2.16 -17.38
N GLY A 70 2.09 -2.56 -18.23
CA GLY A 70 2.82 -1.65 -19.10
C GLY A 70 3.81 -0.74 -18.35
N ALA A 71 4.09 -1.03 -17.09
CA ALA A 71 5.01 -0.25 -16.27
C ALA A 71 6.44 -0.35 -16.80
N GLY A 72 7.15 0.78 -16.80
CA GLY A 72 8.51 0.89 -17.35
C GLY A 72 9.61 0.82 -16.29
N SER A 73 9.28 0.90 -15.00
CA SER A 73 10.28 0.93 -13.94
C SER A 73 9.75 0.42 -12.60
N ALA A 74 10.70 -0.06 -11.78
CA ALA A 74 10.46 -0.41 -10.39
C ALA A 74 11.59 0.11 -9.52
N ASP A 75 11.30 0.42 -8.26
CA ASP A 75 12.31 0.74 -7.26
C ASP A 75 11.96 0.15 -5.89
N VAL A 76 12.86 0.34 -4.93
CA VAL A 76 12.70 -0.10 -3.54
C VAL A 76 12.58 1.12 -2.65
N VAL A 77 11.55 1.16 -1.83
CA VAL A 77 11.41 2.11 -0.73
C VAL A 77 11.65 1.41 0.59
N ARG A 78 12.44 2.07 1.44
CA ARG A 78 12.67 1.64 2.82
C ARG A 78 12.29 2.77 3.76
N ILE A 79 11.45 2.47 4.74
CA ILE A 79 11.03 3.42 5.77
C ILE A 79 11.30 2.75 7.13
N THR A 80 12.17 3.37 7.90
CA THR A 80 12.57 2.89 9.25
C THR A 80 12.55 4.06 10.23
N THR A 81 12.76 3.77 11.50
CA THR A 81 12.93 4.82 12.53
C THR A 81 14.13 5.75 12.26
N GLN A 82 15.07 5.33 11.39
CA GLN A 82 16.23 6.14 10.99
C GLN A 82 15.99 6.97 9.73
N THR A 83 14.80 6.88 9.12
CA THR A 83 14.46 7.67 7.92
C THR A 83 14.49 9.16 8.25
N PRO A 84 15.26 9.98 7.48
CA PRO A 84 15.30 11.42 7.71
C PRO A 84 13.90 12.05 7.60
N ASN A 85 13.61 13.00 8.48
CA ASN A 85 12.33 13.72 8.49
C ASN A 85 11.10 12.79 8.60
N LEU A 86 11.23 11.67 9.33
CA LEU A 86 10.19 10.65 9.45
C LEU A 86 8.82 11.23 9.84
N ALA A 87 8.79 12.16 10.80
CA ALA A 87 7.54 12.77 11.28
C ALA A 87 6.83 13.57 10.16
N GLU A 88 7.59 14.32 9.35
CA GLU A 88 7.04 15.05 8.20
C GLU A 88 6.57 14.09 7.09
N LEU A 89 7.36 13.06 6.80
CA LEU A 89 7.01 12.03 5.83
C LEU A 89 5.73 11.30 6.24
N ARG A 90 5.63 10.91 7.51
CA ARG A 90 4.43 10.28 8.06
C ARG A 90 3.20 11.19 7.96
N ALA A 91 3.33 12.47 8.28
CA ALA A 91 2.24 13.44 8.18
C ALA A 91 1.72 13.56 6.72
N LYS A 92 2.61 13.52 5.74
CA LYS A 92 2.25 13.50 4.31
C LYS A 92 1.52 12.22 3.93
N PHE A 93 1.98 11.06 4.37
CA PHE A 93 1.35 9.78 4.07
C PHE A 93 -0.02 9.62 4.73
N LEU A 94 -0.21 10.18 5.93
CA LEU A 94 -1.48 10.14 6.67
C LEU A 94 -2.53 11.13 6.15
N SER A 95 -2.20 12.02 5.23
CA SER A 95 -3.16 12.94 4.64
C SER A 95 -3.80 12.30 3.40
N GLU A 96 -5.12 12.33 3.31
CA GLU A 96 -5.82 11.77 2.14
C GLU A 96 -5.36 12.46 0.86
N HIS A 97 -5.02 11.65 -0.13
CA HIS A 97 -4.53 12.10 -1.43
C HIS A 97 -4.90 11.11 -2.53
N ILE A 98 -4.72 11.55 -3.78
CA ILE A 98 -4.84 10.74 -4.99
C ILE A 98 -3.55 10.81 -5.79
N HIS A 99 -3.35 9.85 -6.67
CA HIS A 99 -2.31 9.87 -7.70
C HIS A 99 -2.93 9.87 -9.09
N SER A 100 -2.22 10.39 -10.09
CA SER A 100 -2.63 10.35 -11.49
C SER A 100 -2.26 9.04 -12.20
N GLU A 101 -1.47 8.20 -11.56
CA GLU A 101 -1.08 6.86 -11.98
C GLU A 101 -1.51 5.82 -10.94
N ASP A 102 -1.58 4.55 -11.37
CA ASP A 102 -1.81 3.43 -10.44
C ASP A 102 -0.66 3.33 -9.46
N GLU A 103 -0.97 3.19 -8.18
CA GLU A 103 0.02 2.92 -7.14
C GLU A 103 0.13 1.43 -6.90
N VAL A 104 1.20 0.83 -7.41
CA VAL A 104 1.48 -0.61 -7.23
C VAL A 104 2.59 -0.79 -6.21
N ARG A 105 2.30 -1.52 -5.15
CA ARG A 105 3.24 -1.76 -4.06
C ARG A 105 3.23 -3.23 -3.63
N PHE A 106 4.43 -3.80 -3.50
CA PHE A 106 4.65 -5.14 -2.95
C PHE A 106 5.48 -5.04 -1.68
N PHE A 107 5.00 -5.65 -0.60
CA PHE A 107 5.68 -5.63 0.70
C PHE A 107 6.72 -6.76 0.77
N VAL A 108 7.99 -6.39 0.87
CA VAL A 108 9.12 -7.32 1.02
C VAL A 108 9.37 -7.64 2.47
N HIS A 109 9.27 -6.62 3.35
CA HIS A 109 9.49 -6.74 4.79
C HIS A 109 8.58 -5.78 5.54
N GLY A 110 8.22 -6.15 6.77
CA GLY A 110 7.40 -5.33 7.65
C GLY A 110 5.93 -5.27 7.24
N TRP A 111 5.30 -4.14 7.51
CA TRP A 111 3.88 -3.94 7.28
C TRP A 111 3.55 -2.46 7.06
N GLY A 112 2.35 -2.23 6.53
CA GLY A 112 1.75 -0.91 6.44
C GLY A 112 0.26 -1.01 6.14
N ASN A 113 -0.49 -0.01 6.54
CA ASN A 113 -1.92 0.09 6.25
C ASN A 113 -2.13 0.99 5.04
N PHE A 114 -2.72 0.43 3.98
CA PHE A 114 -3.36 1.21 2.93
C PHE A 114 -4.81 1.42 3.29
N VAL A 115 -5.21 2.67 3.43
CA VAL A 115 -6.58 3.02 3.79
C VAL A 115 -7.21 3.76 2.62
N LEU A 116 -8.27 3.16 2.05
CA LEU A 116 -8.93 3.62 0.83
C LEU A 116 -10.31 4.17 1.16
N HIS A 117 -10.68 5.31 0.56
CA HIS A 117 -11.98 5.93 0.77
C HIS A 117 -12.80 5.86 -0.52
N VAL A 118 -13.76 4.96 -0.58
CA VAL A 118 -14.54 4.67 -1.79
C VAL A 118 -16.00 4.40 -1.46
N GLY A 119 -16.91 5.07 -2.17
CA GLY A 119 -18.33 4.74 -2.16
C GLY A 119 -19.02 4.81 -0.81
N GLY A 120 -18.63 5.75 0.05
CA GLY A 120 -19.21 5.90 1.41
C GLY A 120 -18.65 4.90 2.43
N SER A 121 -17.50 4.30 2.12
CA SER A 121 -16.82 3.32 2.98
C SER A 121 -15.32 3.59 3.03
N VAL A 122 -14.70 3.22 4.15
CA VAL A 122 -13.26 3.24 4.36
C VAL A 122 -12.76 1.82 4.50
N TYR A 123 -11.82 1.45 3.63
CA TYR A 123 -11.21 0.11 3.56
C TYR A 123 -9.80 0.19 4.13
N ASP A 124 -9.60 -0.27 5.35
CA ASP A 124 -8.30 -0.34 6.01
C ASP A 124 -7.67 -1.70 5.70
N VAL A 125 -6.68 -1.70 4.79
CA VAL A 125 -5.96 -2.88 4.32
C VAL A 125 -4.62 -2.95 5.03
N HIS A 126 -4.53 -3.78 6.08
CA HIS A 126 -3.27 -4.11 6.73
C HIS A 126 -2.47 -5.08 5.85
N CYS A 127 -1.46 -4.56 5.16
CA CYS A 127 -0.55 -5.32 4.31
C CYS A 127 0.70 -5.73 5.07
N VAL A 128 1.16 -6.95 4.84
CA VAL A 128 2.39 -7.51 5.42
C VAL A 128 3.30 -8.07 4.33
N ALA A 129 4.50 -8.50 4.68
CA ALA A 129 5.43 -9.13 3.75
C ALA A 129 4.74 -10.24 2.95
N GLY A 130 4.91 -10.21 1.63
CA GLY A 130 4.27 -11.09 0.64
C GLY A 130 2.98 -10.54 0.03
N ASP A 131 2.47 -9.38 0.47
CA ASP A 131 1.27 -8.77 -0.09
C ASP A 131 1.61 -7.81 -1.23
N LEU A 132 0.87 -7.94 -2.33
CA LEU A 132 0.78 -6.97 -3.41
C LEU A 132 -0.54 -6.23 -3.29
N ILE A 133 -0.49 -4.90 -3.38
CA ILE A 133 -1.66 -4.05 -3.54
C ILE A 133 -1.46 -3.12 -4.73
N SER A 134 -2.48 -2.99 -5.59
CA SER A 134 -2.50 -2.03 -6.69
C SER A 134 -3.75 -1.16 -6.57
N VAL A 135 -3.52 0.11 -6.30
CA VAL A 135 -4.56 1.13 -6.12
C VAL A 135 -4.68 1.92 -7.42
N PRO A 136 -5.83 1.89 -8.12
CA PRO A 136 -6.01 2.63 -9.35
C PRO A 136 -5.85 4.14 -9.17
N ALA A 137 -5.40 4.81 -10.23
CA ALA A 137 -5.36 6.27 -10.29
C ALA A 137 -6.68 6.90 -9.85
N GLY A 138 -6.60 7.99 -9.11
CA GLY A 138 -7.76 8.76 -8.66
C GLY A 138 -8.52 8.21 -7.45
N ILE A 139 -8.15 7.05 -6.89
CA ILE A 139 -8.76 6.55 -5.65
C ILE A 139 -8.18 7.33 -4.45
N PRO A 140 -9.02 8.04 -3.67
CA PRO A 140 -8.58 8.69 -2.44
C PRO A 140 -8.09 7.67 -1.42
N HIS A 141 -6.91 7.91 -0.88
CA HIS A 141 -6.29 7.01 0.10
C HIS A 141 -5.25 7.70 0.96
N TRP A 142 -4.82 7.01 2.01
CA TRP A 142 -3.66 7.37 2.84
C TRP A 142 -2.91 6.11 3.26
N PHE A 143 -1.70 6.29 3.75
CA PHE A 143 -0.83 5.19 4.15
C PHE A 143 -0.28 5.42 5.55
N ASP A 144 -0.29 4.38 6.39
CA ASP A 144 0.29 4.40 7.72
C ASP A 144 1.21 3.19 7.94
N ALA A 145 2.46 3.45 8.25
CA ALA A 145 3.45 2.44 8.62
C ALA A 145 3.73 2.41 10.13
N GLY A 146 2.87 3.03 10.93
CA GLY A 146 3.01 3.13 12.38
C GLY A 146 4.01 4.20 12.84
N MET A 147 4.17 4.27 14.15
CA MET A 147 5.09 5.22 14.81
C MET A 147 6.55 4.77 14.75
N GLU A 148 6.76 3.47 14.69
CA GLU A 148 8.09 2.83 14.61
C GLU A 148 8.15 1.97 13.35
N PRO A 149 8.20 2.60 12.16
CA PRO A 149 8.16 1.85 10.91
C PRO A 149 9.44 1.01 10.73
N ASP A 150 9.26 -0.17 10.17
CA ASP A 150 10.31 -1.02 9.64
C ASP A 150 9.76 -1.75 8.41
N VAL A 151 9.67 -1.04 7.29
CA VAL A 151 9.06 -1.54 6.07
C VAL A 151 10.00 -1.41 4.87
N VAL A 152 10.05 -2.47 4.07
CA VAL A 152 10.69 -2.50 2.76
C VAL A 152 9.64 -2.90 1.75
N ALA A 153 9.44 -2.08 0.73
CA ALA A 153 8.48 -2.35 -0.33
C ALA A 153 9.05 -2.04 -1.71
N LEU A 154 8.63 -2.84 -2.69
CA LEU A 154 8.81 -2.55 -4.10
C LEU A 154 7.69 -1.62 -4.56
N ARG A 155 8.05 -0.65 -5.42
CA ARG A 155 7.10 0.20 -6.14
C ARG A 155 7.28 -0.04 -7.63
N VAL A 156 6.16 -0.10 -8.35
CA VAL A 156 6.14 -0.29 -9.80
C VAL A 156 5.33 0.85 -10.42
N PHE A 157 5.88 1.53 -11.41
CA PHE A 157 5.24 2.69 -12.03
C PHE A 157 5.47 2.77 -13.53
N THR A 158 4.45 3.33 -14.20
CA THR A 158 4.52 3.72 -15.62
C THR A 158 5.29 5.04 -15.75
N ASP A 159 4.91 6.03 -14.94
CA ASP A 159 5.57 7.33 -14.84
C ASP A 159 5.72 7.74 -13.37
N LYS A 160 6.97 8.02 -12.95
CA LYS A 160 7.27 8.47 -11.57
C LYS A 160 6.60 9.79 -11.21
N THR A 161 6.32 10.65 -12.18
CA THR A 161 5.66 11.93 -11.94
C THR A 161 4.21 11.75 -11.51
N GLY A 162 3.56 10.67 -11.90
CA GLY A 162 2.21 10.32 -11.51
C GLY A 162 2.04 9.95 -10.04
N TRP A 163 3.14 9.71 -9.33
CA TRP A 163 3.16 9.39 -7.89
C TRP A 163 3.27 10.62 -6.98
N ILE A 164 3.24 11.82 -7.56
CA ILE A 164 3.13 13.05 -6.77
C ILE A 164 1.73 13.09 -6.16
N ALA A 165 1.68 13.14 -4.82
CA ALA A 165 0.43 13.19 -4.08
C ALA A 165 -0.34 14.49 -4.38
N GLN A 166 -1.59 14.35 -4.77
CA GLN A 166 -2.55 15.43 -4.90
C GLN A 166 -3.51 15.34 -3.72
N TYR A 167 -3.34 16.22 -2.73
CA TYR A 167 -4.14 16.17 -1.51
C TYR A 167 -5.58 16.58 -1.79
N THR A 168 -6.55 15.81 -1.27
CA THR A 168 -7.98 16.07 -1.45
C THR A 168 -8.47 17.25 -0.60
N GLY A 169 -7.78 17.51 0.50
CA GLY A 169 -8.22 18.52 1.50
C GLY A 169 -9.27 17.98 2.47
N ASP A 170 -9.71 16.72 2.33
CA ASP A 170 -10.57 16.05 3.31
C ASP A 170 -9.75 15.68 4.56
N ASP A 171 -10.34 15.84 5.74
CA ASP A 171 -9.74 15.47 7.01
C ASP A 171 -10.16 14.07 7.50
N ILE A 172 -10.82 13.29 6.64
CA ILE A 172 -11.37 11.97 6.96
C ILE A 172 -10.33 11.05 7.61
N ALA A 173 -9.10 11.07 7.13
CA ALA A 173 -8.03 10.23 7.66
C ALA A 173 -7.79 10.42 9.17
N ARG A 174 -8.08 11.61 9.71
CA ARG A 174 -7.94 11.91 11.16
C ARG A 174 -9.01 11.27 12.03
N ARG A 175 -10.11 10.84 11.42
CA ARG A 175 -11.26 10.26 12.13
C ARG A 175 -11.13 8.75 12.28
N PHE A 176 -10.28 8.12 11.48
CA PHE A 176 -10.07 6.67 11.50
C PHE A 176 -8.85 6.28 12.33
N PRO A 177 -8.84 5.06 12.90
CA PRO A 177 -7.71 4.60 13.72
C PRO A 177 -6.39 4.66 12.95
N ALA A 178 -5.38 5.22 13.59
CA ALA A 178 -3.99 5.09 13.13
C ALA A 178 -3.40 3.75 13.60
N ALA A 179 -2.42 3.22 12.84
CA ALA A 179 -1.71 2.00 13.17
C ALA A 179 -0.63 2.23 14.25
#